data_14707c0c0db5efb4ce7bf796d398f42e
#
_entry.id   14707c0c0db5efb4ce7bf796d398f42e
#
_cell.length_a   1.000
_cell.length_b   1.000
_cell.length_c   1.000
_cell.angle_alpha   90.00
_cell.angle_beta   90.00
_cell.angle_gamma   90.00
#
_symmetry.space_group_name_H-M   'P 1'
#
loop_
_entity.id
_entity.type
_entity.pdbx_description
1 polymer ?
#
loop_
_entity_poly.entity_id
_entity_poly.type
_entity_poly.pdbx_seq_one_letter_code
_entity_poly.pdbx_strand_id
1 'polypeptide(L)'
;MMKVVHTVADLKAELKAQRLENKSVGLVPTMGALHAGHASLVARSLAENDVTVVSIFVNPTQFNDKNDLAKYPRTLENDCLLLENVLSVFIDKELIAFAPSVEEVYPEPDTRQFSYPPTDEVMEGGFRPGHFNGVCQVVSKLFMMTEPDRAYFGENDFQQIAVIRRMVEDQKFPLEICPCPIVREEDGLALSSRNALLSPDERKIALNISQTLFASQHYAKSHTLKETKQWVIDTINAVEGLEVQYYEIVDGNSLLSLNDWDDSDYVVGCITVFCGAIPVRLIDNIKYKSC
;
A
#
# COMPACT_ATOMS: atom_id res chain seq x y z
N MET A 1 -16.41 -12.01 15.85
CA MET A 1 -16.50 -13.24 15.04
C MET A 1 -16.00 -12.93 13.64
N MET A 2 -15.26 -13.83 12.97
CA MET A 2 -14.87 -13.65 11.56
C MET A 2 -15.89 -14.31 10.62
N LYS A 3 -16.22 -13.64 9.52
CA LYS A 3 -17.02 -14.17 8.41
C LYS A 3 -16.26 -14.04 7.10
N VAL A 4 -16.37 -15.03 6.22
CA VAL A 4 -15.82 -14.98 4.86
C VAL A 4 -16.99 -14.84 3.91
N VAL A 5 -16.98 -13.82 3.05
CA VAL A 5 -18.01 -13.56 2.03
C VAL A 5 -17.38 -13.41 0.66
N HIS A 6 -18.07 -13.92 -0.36
CA HIS A 6 -17.54 -13.96 -1.73
C HIS A 6 -18.36 -13.12 -2.72
N THR A 7 -19.57 -12.72 -2.33
CA THR A 7 -20.43 -11.91 -3.21
C THR A 7 -20.65 -10.51 -2.64
N VAL A 8 -20.86 -9.56 -3.52
CA VAL A 8 -21.22 -8.19 -3.13
C VAL A 8 -22.57 -8.17 -2.42
N ALA A 9 -23.49 -9.08 -2.78
CA ALA A 9 -24.79 -9.19 -2.15
C ALA A 9 -24.68 -9.61 -0.67
N ASP A 10 -23.86 -10.64 -0.38
CA ASP A 10 -23.64 -11.11 0.99
C ASP A 10 -22.92 -10.03 1.83
N LEU A 11 -21.89 -9.38 1.27
CA LEU A 11 -21.20 -8.28 1.94
C LEU A 11 -22.18 -7.17 2.34
N LYS A 12 -23.01 -6.72 1.41
CA LYS A 12 -24.01 -5.66 1.68
C LYS A 12 -25.06 -6.09 2.69
N ALA A 13 -25.47 -7.36 2.68
CA ALA A 13 -26.41 -7.89 3.66
C ALA A 13 -25.83 -7.86 5.08
N GLU A 14 -24.57 -8.30 5.25
CA GLU A 14 -23.86 -8.25 6.52
C GLU A 14 -23.69 -6.80 7.02
N LEU A 15 -23.20 -5.91 6.16
CA LEU A 15 -22.98 -4.51 6.55
C LEU A 15 -24.29 -3.77 6.85
N LYS A 16 -25.38 -4.09 6.15
CA LYS A 16 -26.69 -3.52 6.46
C LYS A 16 -27.15 -3.86 7.88
N ALA A 17 -26.94 -5.10 8.31
CA ALA A 17 -27.28 -5.51 9.69
C ALA A 17 -26.48 -4.72 10.72
N GLN A 18 -25.17 -4.53 10.49
CA GLN A 18 -24.28 -3.78 11.37
C GLN A 18 -24.65 -2.29 11.46
N ARG A 19 -25.03 -1.69 10.33
CA ARG A 19 -25.44 -0.28 10.29
C ARG A 19 -26.77 0.00 10.98
N LEU A 20 -27.69 -0.96 11.00
CA LEU A 20 -28.92 -0.83 11.79
C LEU A 20 -28.64 -0.73 13.30
N GLU A 21 -27.48 -1.20 13.75
CA GLU A 21 -26.98 -1.08 15.12
C GLU A 21 -26.07 0.16 15.31
N ASN A 22 -25.96 1.04 14.30
CA ASN A 22 -25.07 2.22 14.28
C ASN A 22 -23.59 1.90 14.47
N LYS A 23 -23.14 0.72 14.06
CA LYS A 23 -21.74 0.32 14.13
C LYS A 23 -20.89 0.99 13.06
N SER A 24 -19.70 1.44 13.47
CA SER A 24 -18.68 1.97 12.57
C SER A 24 -17.98 0.88 11.76
N VAL A 25 -17.65 1.18 10.51
CA VAL A 25 -17.04 0.25 9.56
C VAL A 25 -15.67 0.75 9.11
N GLY A 26 -14.62 -0.03 9.37
CA GLY A 26 -13.30 0.17 8.79
C GLY A 26 -13.08 -0.74 7.59
N LEU A 27 -12.34 -0.26 6.58
CA LEU A 27 -11.97 -1.04 5.41
C LEU A 27 -10.43 -1.14 5.32
N VAL A 28 -9.93 -2.34 5.09
CA VAL A 28 -8.52 -2.61 4.76
C VAL A 28 -8.47 -3.25 3.36
N PRO A 29 -8.21 -2.46 2.30
CA PRO A 29 -8.07 -3.00 0.95
C PRO A 29 -6.76 -3.77 0.80
N THR A 30 -6.82 -5.04 0.37
CA THR A 30 -5.65 -5.87 0.09
C THR A 30 -5.81 -6.69 -1.17
N MET A 31 -4.71 -7.19 -1.69
CA MET A 31 -4.71 -8.18 -2.77
C MET A 31 -4.50 -9.62 -2.28
N GLY A 32 -4.56 -9.86 -0.97
CA GLY A 32 -4.21 -11.16 -0.37
C GLY A 32 -2.70 -11.34 -0.17
N ALA A 33 -2.27 -12.58 0.06
CA ALA A 33 -0.92 -12.91 0.52
C ALA A 33 -0.51 -12.06 1.73
N LEU A 34 -1.38 -12.09 2.73
CA LEU A 34 -1.29 -11.23 3.89
C LEU A 34 -0.04 -11.55 4.73
N HIS A 35 0.54 -10.51 5.30
CA HIS A 35 1.72 -10.57 6.16
C HIS A 35 1.55 -9.63 7.36
N ALA A 36 2.52 -9.57 8.27
CA ALA A 36 2.43 -8.76 9.49
C ALA A 36 2.16 -7.26 9.22
N GLY A 37 2.59 -6.73 8.06
CA GLY A 37 2.22 -5.37 7.63
C GLY A 37 0.70 -5.22 7.47
N HIS A 38 0.04 -6.14 6.77
CA HIS A 38 -1.43 -6.14 6.66
C HIS A 38 -2.10 -6.38 8.01
N ALA A 39 -1.54 -7.28 8.83
CA ALA A 39 -2.04 -7.54 10.18
C ALA A 39 -2.08 -6.27 11.04
N SER A 40 -1.09 -5.39 10.91
CA SER A 40 -1.05 -4.11 11.64
C SER A 40 -2.16 -3.15 11.20
N LEU A 41 -2.49 -3.11 9.89
CA LEU A 41 -3.62 -2.32 9.38
C LEU A 41 -4.95 -2.83 9.94
N VAL A 42 -5.12 -4.16 9.92
CA VAL A 42 -6.33 -4.82 10.44
C VAL A 42 -6.48 -4.60 11.94
N ALA A 43 -5.39 -4.75 12.71
CA ALA A 43 -5.39 -4.49 14.15
C ALA A 43 -5.79 -3.05 14.48
N ARG A 44 -5.24 -2.07 13.73
CA ARG A 44 -5.61 -0.66 13.89
C ARG A 44 -7.09 -0.43 13.53
N SER A 45 -7.56 -1.01 12.42
CA SER A 45 -8.97 -0.90 12.03
C SER A 45 -9.91 -1.48 13.10
N LEU A 46 -9.60 -2.65 13.65
CA LEU A 46 -10.36 -3.30 14.73
C LEU A 46 -10.34 -2.47 16.03
N ALA A 47 -9.25 -1.78 16.33
CA ALA A 47 -9.18 -0.89 17.50
C ALA A 47 -10.08 0.34 17.35
N GLU A 48 -10.20 0.88 16.13
CA GLU A 48 -10.86 2.15 15.85
C GLU A 48 -12.31 2.01 15.34
N ASN A 49 -12.76 0.80 14.96
CA ASN A 49 -14.09 0.56 14.43
C ASN A 49 -14.74 -0.67 15.09
N ASP A 50 -16.06 -0.80 14.96
CA ASP A 50 -16.84 -1.94 15.47
C ASP A 50 -16.74 -3.15 14.53
N VAL A 51 -16.72 -2.88 13.23
CA VAL A 51 -16.61 -3.87 12.15
C VAL A 51 -15.42 -3.52 11.26
N THR A 52 -14.59 -4.50 10.93
CA THR A 52 -13.54 -4.35 9.94
C THR A 52 -13.80 -5.24 8.74
N VAL A 53 -13.82 -4.65 7.55
CA VAL A 53 -13.83 -5.39 6.27
C VAL A 53 -12.41 -5.44 5.74
N VAL A 54 -11.91 -6.64 5.45
CA VAL A 54 -10.63 -6.84 4.74
C VAL A 54 -10.93 -7.39 3.37
N SER A 55 -10.66 -6.64 2.31
CA SER A 55 -10.77 -7.20 0.95
C SER A 55 -9.54 -8.03 0.62
N ILE A 56 -9.76 -9.21 0.03
CA ILE A 56 -8.73 -10.13 -0.48
C ILE A 56 -9.01 -10.30 -1.96
N PHE A 57 -8.52 -9.35 -2.78
CA PHE A 57 -8.85 -9.30 -4.21
C PHE A 57 -7.66 -8.88 -5.07
N VAL A 58 -7.15 -9.80 -5.89
CA VAL A 58 -6.09 -9.51 -6.87
C VAL A 58 -6.71 -8.78 -8.05
N ASN A 59 -6.58 -7.46 -8.06
CA ASN A 59 -7.19 -6.60 -9.07
C ASN A 59 -6.41 -6.64 -10.40
N PRO A 60 -7.00 -7.17 -11.49
CA PRO A 60 -6.27 -7.29 -12.76
C PRO A 60 -5.98 -5.93 -13.43
N THR A 61 -6.81 -4.91 -13.19
CA THR A 61 -6.71 -3.62 -13.92
C THR A 61 -5.52 -2.76 -13.50
N GLN A 62 -4.90 -3.03 -12.35
CA GLN A 62 -3.73 -2.28 -11.85
C GLN A 62 -2.38 -2.89 -12.24
N PHE A 63 -2.37 -4.06 -12.91
CA PHE A 63 -1.15 -4.71 -13.34
C PHE A 63 -0.80 -4.31 -14.78
N ASN A 64 0.41 -3.76 -14.95
CA ASN A 64 0.96 -3.45 -16.28
C ASN A 64 1.56 -4.70 -16.96
N ASP A 65 2.06 -5.65 -16.16
CA ASP A 65 2.64 -6.91 -16.62
C ASP A 65 1.71 -8.09 -16.29
N LYS A 66 1.30 -8.83 -17.32
CA LYS A 66 0.49 -10.05 -17.19
C LYS A 66 1.23 -11.16 -16.42
N ASN A 67 2.56 -11.18 -16.48
CA ASN A 67 3.36 -12.16 -15.74
C ASN A 67 3.37 -11.85 -14.23
N ASP A 68 3.42 -10.56 -13.85
CA ASP A 68 3.31 -10.14 -12.43
C ASP A 68 1.93 -10.54 -11.89
N LEU A 69 0.86 -10.27 -12.63
CA LEU A 69 -0.49 -10.70 -12.28
C LEU A 69 -0.61 -12.24 -12.13
N ALA A 70 -0.03 -12.99 -13.07
CA ALA A 70 -0.10 -14.45 -13.05
C ALA A 70 0.67 -15.07 -11.88
N LYS A 71 1.81 -14.47 -11.51
CA LYS A 71 2.67 -14.92 -10.41
C LYS A 71 2.23 -14.40 -9.05
N TYR A 72 1.29 -13.45 -8.99
CA TYR A 72 0.86 -12.87 -7.71
C TYR A 72 0.27 -13.98 -6.81
N PRO A 73 0.76 -14.14 -5.58
CA PRO A 73 0.36 -15.26 -4.72
C PRO A 73 -1.11 -15.15 -4.30
N ARG A 74 -1.79 -16.31 -4.24
CA ARG A 74 -3.18 -16.45 -3.83
C ARG A 74 -3.25 -17.48 -2.71
N THR A 75 -3.43 -17.02 -1.49
CA THR A 75 -3.27 -17.82 -0.24
C THR A 75 -4.44 -17.62 0.72
N LEU A 76 -5.68 -17.66 0.22
CA LEU A 76 -6.87 -17.29 1.00
C LEU A 76 -6.97 -18.02 2.35
N GLU A 77 -6.64 -19.30 2.40
CA GLU A 77 -6.68 -20.08 3.66
C GLU A 77 -5.70 -19.50 4.70
N ASN A 78 -4.45 -19.25 4.29
CA ASN A 78 -3.43 -18.64 5.16
C ASN A 78 -3.81 -17.21 5.54
N ASP A 79 -4.39 -16.45 4.62
CA ASP A 79 -4.88 -15.10 4.85
C ASP A 79 -5.98 -15.10 5.92
N CYS A 80 -6.93 -16.05 5.84
CA CYS A 80 -7.97 -16.21 6.85
C CYS A 80 -7.39 -16.59 8.22
N LEU A 81 -6.43 -17.50 8.29
CA LEU A 81 -5.76 -17.87 9.55
C LEU A 81 -5.06 -16.67 10.19
N LEU A 82 -4.39 -15.84 9.39
CA LEU A 82 -3.76 -14.61 9.89
C LEU A 82 -4.82 -13.65 10.45
N LEU A 83 -5.93 -13.46 9.73
CA LEU A 83 -7.01 -12.57 10.16
C LEU A 83 -7.69 -13.07 11.44
N GLU A 84 -7.92 -14.37 11.59
CA GLU A 84 -8.45 -14.97 12.81
C GLU A 84 -7.51 -14.74 14.01
N ASN A 85 -6.19 -14.92 13.80
CA ASN A 85 -5.20 -14.64 14.84
C ASN A 85 -5.21 -13.17 15.26
N VAL A 86 -5.29 -12.23 14.32
CA VAL A 86 -5.41 -10.79 14.65
C VAL A 86 -6.68 -10.53 15.42
N LEU A 87 -7.82 -11.05 14.96
CA LEU A 87 -9.12 -10.84 15.61
C LEU A 87 -9.16 -11.40 17.04
N SER A 88 -8.43 -12.47 17.33
CA SER A 88 -8.49 -13.20 18.61
C SER A 88 -8.21 -12.34 19.85
N VAL A 89 -7.50 -11.24 19.69
CA VAL A 89 -7.17 -10.30 20.79
C VAL A 89 -8.15 -9.12 20.90
N PHE A 90 -9.13 -9.02 20.00
CA PHE A 90 -10.14 -7.96 19.98
C PHE A 90 -11.52 -8.52 20.41
N ILE A 91 -11.89 -8.28 21.67
CA ILE A 91 -13.17 -8.71 22.20
C ILE A 91 -14.29 -7.82 21.62
N ASP A 92 -15.43 -8.43 21.29
CA ASP A 92 -16.65 -7.76 20.79
C ASP A 92 -16.46 -7.00 19.46
N LYS A 93 -15.42 -7.34 18.69
CA LYS A 93 -15.20 -6.83 17.33
C LYS A 93 -15.59 -7.86 16.28
N GLU A 94 -16.01 -7.36 15.12
CA GLU A 94 -16.35 -8.20 13.97
C GLU A 94 -15.38 -7.98 12.82
N LEU A 95 -15.07 -9.05 12.11
CA LEU A 95 -14.22 -9.02 10.93
C LEU A 95 -14.91 -9.75 9.78
N ILE A 96 -14.96 -9.09 8.63
CA ILE A 96 -15.47 -9.66 7.37
C ILE A 96 -14.31 -9.74 6.39
N ALA A 97 -13.92 -10.96 6.01
CA ALA A 97 -13.01 -11.20 4.90
C ALA A 97 -13.82 -11.25 3.60
N PHE A 98 -13.66 -10.24 2.75
CA PHE A 98 -14.33 -10.16 1.46
C PHE A 98 -13.38 -10.62 0.36
N ALA A 99 -13.64 -11.84 -0.15
CA ALA A 99 -12.83 -12.49 -1.17
C ALA A 99 -13.65 -12.73 -2.46
N PRO A 100 -13.97 -11.68 -3.24
CA PRO A 100 -14.79 -11.77 -4.43
C PRO A 100 -14.03 -12.33 -5.62
N SER A 101 -14.79 -12.83 -6.63
CA SER A 101 -14.25 -13.06 -7.97
C SER A 101 -14.11 -11.75 -8.76
N VAL A 102 -13.43 -11.83 -9.90
CA VAL A 102 -13.29 -10.65 -10.79
C VAL A 102 -14.66 -10.21 -11.31
N GLU A 103 -15.54 -11.15 -11.62
CA GLU A 103 -16.89 -10.90 -12.14
C GLU A 103 -17.79 -10.22 -11.11
N GLU A 104 -17.59 -10.50 -9.82
CA GLU A 104 -18.30 -9.81 -8.72
C GLU A 104 -17.91 -8.34 -8.62
N VAL A 105 -16.61 -8.04 -8.74
CA VAL A 105 -16.11 -6.65 -8.67
C VAL A 105 -16.35 -5.91 -9.99
N TYR A 106 -16.21 -6.61 -11.11
CA TYR A 106 -16.33 -6.08 -12.46
C TYR A 106 -17.34 -6.90 -13.28
N PRO A 107 -18.66 -6.81 -12.99
CA PRO A 107 -19.69 -7.48 -13.81
C PRO A 107 -19.70 -6.95 -15.25
N GLU A 108 -19.21 -5.71 -15.42
CA GLU A 108 -18.94 -5.08 -16.71
C GLU A 108 -17.58 -4.39 -16.66
N PRO A 109 -16.89 -4.22 -17.82
CA PRO A 109 -15.62 -3.48 -17.86
C PRO A 109 -15.77 -2.07 -17.28
N ASP A 110 -14.85 -1.69 -16.40
CA ASP A 110 -14.85 -0.35 -15.84
C ASP A 110 -14.15 0.62 -16.81
N THR A 111 -14.92 1.49 -17.42
CA THR A 111 -14.42 2.48 -18.40
C THR A 111 -14.11 3.83 -17.78
N ARG A 112 -14.30 3.99 -16.45
CA ARG A 112 -13.98 5.24 -15.77
C ARG A 112 -12.49 5.53 -15.85
N GLN A 113 -12.16 6.79 -16.07
CA GLN A 113 -10.78 7.27 -16.08
C GLN A 113 -10.58 8.19 -14.90
N PHE A 114 -9.59 7.88 -14.08
CA PHE A 114 -9.14 8.69 -12.97
C PHE A 114 -7.77 9.27 -13.33
N SER A 115 -7.63 10.58 -13.19
CA SER A 115 -6.36 11.27 -13.43
C SER A 115 -6.24 12.44 -12.44
N TYR A 116 -5.11 12.48 -11.73
CA TYR A 116 -4.83 13.42 -10.65
C TYR A 116 -3.40 14.00 -10.79
N PRO A 117 -3.08 14.64 -11.92
CA PRO A 117 -1.73 15.18 -12.11
C PRO A 117 -1.41 16.29 -11.07
N PRO A 118 -0.16 16.41 -10.65
CA PRO A 118 0.99 15.57 -11.02
C PRO A 118 1.09 14.27 -10.21
N THR A 119 0.21 14.06 -9.23
CA THR A 119 0.31 13.02 -8.19
C THR A 119 0.32 11.60 -8.77
N ASP A 120 -0.37 11.35 -9.88
CA ASP A 120 -0.46 10.06 -10.56
C ASP A 120 0.50 9.90 -11.76
N GLU A 121 1.31 10.93 -12.05
CA GLU A 121 2.22 10.95 -13.22
C GLU A 121 3.70 10.83 -12.83
N VAL A 122 4.07 11.22 -11.60
CA VAL A 122 5.45 11.15 -11.10
C VAL A 122 5.80 9.76 -10.56
N MET A 123 7.06 9.47 -10.31
CA MET A 123 7.55 8.24 -9.65
C MET A 123 6.86 6.96 -10.21
N GLU A 124 6.10 6.22 -9.39
CA GLU A 124 5.37 5.01 -9.80
C GLU A 124 4.48 5.27 -11.04
N GLY A 125 3.79 6.40 -11.09
CA GLY A 125 2.91 6.75 -12.20
C GLY A 125 3.65 6.86 -13.53
N GLY A 126 4.84 7.48 -13.51
CA GLY A 126 5.70 7.60 -14.69
C GLY A 126 6.25 6.24 -15.19
N PHE A 127 6.58 5.33 -14.25
CA PHE A 127 7.11 3.99 -14.59
C PHE A 127 6.03 2.94 -14.82
N ARG A 128 4.79 3.21 -14.39
CA ARG A 128 3.67 2.26 -14.48
C ARG A 128 2.42 2.94 -15.05
N PRO A 129 2.41 3.32 -16.35
CA PRO A 129 1.27 4.00 -16.97
C PRO A 129 -0.05 3.22 -16.77
N GLY A 130 -1.11 3.90 -16.30
CA GLY A 130 -2.41 3.30 -16.04
C GLY A 130 -2.56 2.57 -14.69
N HIS A 131 -1.48 2.35 -13.95
CA HIS A 131 -1.53 1.69 -12.65
C HIS A 131 -2.48 2.38 -11.67
N PHE A 132 -2.31 3.68 -11.46
CA PHE A 132 -3.16 4.43 -10.52
C PHE A 132 -4.60 4.56 -10.98
N ASN A 133 -4.86 4.59 -12.30
CA ASN A 133 -6.23 4.46 -12.79
C ASN A 133 -6.86 3.14 -12.34
N GLY A 134 -6.16 2.01 -12.48
CA GLY A 134 -6.63 0.71 -12.00
C GLY A 134 -6.82 0.65 -10.49
N VAL A 135 -5.92 1.28 -9.72
CA VAL A 135 -6.06 1.41 -8.25
C VAL A 135 -7.31 2.21 -7.89
N CYS A 136 -7.52 3.37 -8.51
CA CYS A 136 -8.71 4.18 -8.27
C CYS A 136 -10.00 3.46 -8.67
N GLN A 137 -10.00 2.71 -9.78
CA GLN A 137 -11.14 1.90 -10.19
C GLN A 137 -11.54 0.89 -9.11
N VAL A 138 -10.59 0.07 -8.62
CA VAL A 138 -10.91 -0.94 -7.61
C VAL A 138 -11.24 -0.34 -6.27
N VAL A 139 -10.46 0.63 -5.79
CA VAL A 139 -10.65 1.23 -4.46
C VAL A 139 -11.98 1.98 -4.40
N SER A 140 -12.36 2.74 -5.44
CA SER A 140 -13.67 3.41 -5.49
C SER A 140 -14.83 2.41 -5.48
N LYS A 141 -14.69 1.26 -6.16
CA LYS A 141 -15.70 0.19 -6.10
C LYS A 141 -15.80 -0.40 -4.68
N LEU A 142 -14.67 -0.68 -4.04
CA LEU A 142 -14.66 -1.17 -2.67
C LEU A 142 -15.33 -0.15 -1.72
N PHE A 143 -15.07 1.14 -1.88
CA PHE A 143 -15.76 2.18 -1.12
C PHE A 143 -17.27 2.18 -1.34
N MET A 144 -17.74 2.04 -2.59
CA MET A 144 -19.17 1.94 -2.91
C MET A 144 -19.83 0.63 -2.42
N MET A 145 -19.07 -0.46 -2.30
CA MET A 145 -19.58 -1.74 -1.81
C MET A 145 -19.66 -1.78 -0.28
N THR A 146 -18.66 -1.19 0.39
CA THR A 146 -18.51 -1.25 1.86
C THR A 146 -19.02 -0.01 2.55
N GLU A 147 -19.05 1.16 1.88
CA GLU A 147 -19.35 2.48 2.43
C GLU A 147 -18.70 2.70 3.82
N PRO A 148 -17.36 2.61 3.92
CA PRO A 148 -16.69 2.60 5.21
C PRO A 148 -16.64 4.00 5.82
N ASP A 149 -16.52 4.09 7.16
CA ASP A 149 -16.21 5.34 7.86
C ASP A 149 -14.72 5.68 7.74
N ARG A 150 -13.85 4.63 7.71
CA ARG A 150 -12.40 4.75 7.61
C ARG A 150 -11.83 3.69 6.68
N ALA A 151 -10.80 4.08 5.92
CA ALA A 151 -10.05 3.13 5.10
C ALA A 151 -8.54 3.21 5.41
N TYR A 152 -7.91 2.06 5.64
CA TYR A 152 -6.54 1.95 6.16
C TYR A 152 -5.58 1.52 5.06
N PHE A 153 -4.49 2.28 4.88
CA PHE A 153 -3.47 2.04 3.86
C PHE A 153 -2.08 2.12 4.47
N GLY A 154 -1.18 1.21 4.07
CA GLY A 154 0.20 1.23 4.51
C GLY A 154 1.03 2.31 3.83
N GLU A 155 1.81 3.07 4.60
CA GLU A 155 2.70 4.11 4.07
C GLU A 155 3.84 3.56 3.21
N ASN A 156 4.02 2.24 3.10
CA ASN A 156 4.95 1.67 2.13
C ASN A 156 4.55 2.05 0.68
N ASP A 157 3.27 2.08 0.40
CA ASP A 157 2.69 2.56 -0.86
C ASP A 157 2.37 4.07 -0.77
N PHE A 158 3.38 4.89 -0.47
CA PHE A 158 3.22 6.30 -0.12
C PHE A 158 2.47 7.11 -1.18
N GLN A 159 2.86 6.98 -2.45
CA GLN A 159 2.19 7.67 -3.55
C GLN A 159 0.76 7.20 -3.75
N GLN A 160 0.47 5.90 -3.54
CA GLN A 160 -0.90 5.37 -3.63
C GLN A 160 -1.84 6.07 -2.65
N ILE A 161 -1.39 6.33 -1.41
CA ILE A 161 -2.19 7.06 -0.41
C ILE A 161 -2.52 8.47 -0.91
N ALA A 162 -1.54 9.17 -1.49
CA ALA A 162 -1.75 10.52 -2.02
C ALA A 162 -2.78 10.53 -3.17
N VAL A 163 -2.67 9.58 -4.11
CA VAL A 163 -3.64 9.44 -5.22
C VAL A 163 -5.04 9.11 -4.70
N ILE A 164 -5.15 8.19 -3.73
CA ILE A 164 -6.45 7.81 -3.15
C ILE A 164 -7.09 8.99 -2.41
N ARG A 165 -6.32 9.81 -1.68
CA ARG A 165 -6.85 11.02 -1.04
C ARG A 165 -7.44 12.00 -2.07
N ARG A 166 -6.75 12.21 -3.19
CA ARG A 166 -7.28 13.03 -4.29
C ARG A 166 -8.57 12.47 -4.86
N MET A 167 -8.64 11.15 -5.04
CA MET A 167 -9.87 10.48 -5.49
C MET A 167 -11.02 10.64 -4.48
N VAL A 168 -10.75 10.51 -3.18
CA VAL A 168 -11.77 10.69 -2.13
C VAL A 168 -12.32 12.11 -2.14
N GLU A 169 -11.45 13.12 -2.25
CA GLU A 169 -11.84 14.53 -2.35
C GLU A 169 -12.68 14.81 -3.62
N ASP A 170 -12.21 14.36 -4.77
CA ASP A 170 -12.85 14.56 -6.07
C ASP A 170 -14.22 13.89 -6.15
N GLN A 171 -14.29 12.63 -5.75
CA GLN A 171 -15.52 11.82 -5.75
C GLN A 171 -16.43 12.09 -4.54
N LYS A 172 -15.96 12.91 -3.58
CA LYS A 172 -16.69 13.28 -2.35
C LYS A 172 -17.13 12.08 -1.52
N PHE A 173 -16.26 11.07 -1.41
CA PHE A 173 -16.54 9.95 -0.52
C PHE A 173 -16.51 10.40 0.94
N PRO A 174 -17.57 10.11 1.74
CA PRO A 174 -17.66 10.55 3.13
C PRO A 174 -16.92 9.62 4.08
N LEU A 175 -15.61 9.43 3.86
CA LEU A 175 -14.75 8.56 4.66
C LEU A 175 -13.40 9.21 4.96
N GLU A 176 -12.74 8.73 5.98
CA GLU A 176 -11.38 9.13 6.36
C GLU A 176 -10.34 8.14 5.81
N ILE A 177 -9.27 8.65 5.20
CA ILE A 177 -8.09 7.86 4.82
C ILE A 177 -7.10 7.85 5.97
N CYS A 178 -6.86 6.66 6.54
CA CYS A 178 -5.97 6.43 7.67
C CYS A 178 -4.63 5.84 7.18
N PRO A 179 -3.56 6.64 7.04
CA PRO A 179 -2.24 6.10 6.75
C PRO A 179 -1.69 5.36 7.97
N CYS A 180 -1.04 4.23 7.72
CA CYS A 180 -0.43 3.41 8.76
C CYS A 180 1.08 3.26 8.51
N PRO A 181 1.91 3.38 9.54
CA PRO A 181 3.37 3.32 9.40
C PRO A 181 3.84 2.05 8.69
N ILE A 182 5.00 2.14 8.02
CA ILE A 182 5.66 0.98 7.43
C ILE A 182 6.01 -0.01 8.54
N VAL A 183 5.57 -1.25 8.38
CA VAL A 183 6.02 -2.35 9.22
C VAL A 183 7.25 -2.99 8.57
N ARG A 184 8.29 -3.20 9.36
CA ARG A 184 9.54 -3.79 8.93
C ARG A 184 9.79 -5.10 9.67
N GLU A 185 10.57 -5.99 9.07
CA GLU A 185 11.13 -7.14 9.77
C GLU A 185 12.18 -6.68 10.80
N GLU A 186 12.59 -7.56 11.72
CA GLU A 186 13.56 -7.21 12.80
C GLU A 186 14.87 -6.65 12.27
N ASP A 187 15.29 -7.06 11.07
CA ASP A 187 16.51 -6.59 10.40
C ASP A 187 16.30 -5.30 9.57
N GLY A 188 15.08 -4.76 9.54
CA GLY A 188 14.75 -3.49 8.93
C GLY A 188 14.16 -3.56 7.52
N LEU A 189 14.07 -4.74 6.89
CA LEU A 189 13.45 -4.89 5.57
C LEU A 189 11.96 -4.52 5.64
N ALA A 190 11.51 -3.63 4.75
CA ALA A 190 10.09 -3.30 4.64
C ALA A 190 9.29 -4.55 4.24
N LEU A 191 8.19 -4.82 4.94
CA LEU A 191 7.34 -5.98 4.64
C LEU A 191 6.59 -5.78 3.33
N SER A 192 6.72 -6.77 2.46
CA SER A 192 6.03 -6.83 1.16
C SER A 192 5.73 -8.28 0.79
N SER A 193 4.58 -8.53 0.16
CA SER A 193 4.26 -9.86 -0.39
C SER A 193 5.30 -10.31 -1.44
N ARG A 194 6.02 -9.37 -2.06
CA ARG A 194 7.10 -9.67 -3.02
C ARG A 194 8.37 -10.18 -2.36
N ASN A 195 8.56 -10.00 -1.05
CA ASN A 195 9.73 -10.54 -0.34
C ASN A 195 9.80 -12.07 -0.43
N ALA A 196 8.65 -12.75 -0.56
CA ALA A 196 8.58 -14.20 -0.77
C ALA A 196 9.18 -14.68 -2.11
N LEU A 197 9.42 -13.77 -3.06
CA LEU A 197 10.05 -14.08 -4.34
C LEU A 197 11.59 -14.03 -4.28
N LEU A 198 12.15 -13.44 -3.22
CA LEU A 198 13.59 -13.33 -3.02
C LEU A 198 14.19 -14.66 -2.54
N SER A 199 15.30 -15.07 -3.11
CA SER A 199 16.15 -16.09 -2.52
C SER A 199 16.74 -15.61 -1.19
N PRO A 200 17.25 -16.50 -0.32
CA PRO A 200 17.88 -16.10 0.95
C PRO A 200 19.03 -15.10 0.80
N ASP A 201 19.79 -15.19 -0.30
CA ASP A 201 20.90 -14.28 -0.55
C ASP A 201 20.41 -12.94 -1.10
N GLU A 202 19.46 -12.93 -2.03
CA GLU A 202 18.82 -11.71 -2.52
C GLU A 202 18.11 -10.95 -1.38
N ARG A 203 17.48 -11.66 -0.44
CA ARG A 203 16.89 -11.03 0.74
C ARG A 203 17.92 -10.32 1.61
N LYS A 204 19.13 -10.89 1.80
CA LYS A 204 20.23 -10.22 2.51
C LYS A 204 20.71 -8.98 1.77
N ILE A 205 20.80 -9.05 0.45
CA ILE A 205 21.18 -7.90 -0.39
C ILE A 205 20.14 -6.80 -0.29
N ALA A 206 18.84 -7.13 -0.31
CA ALA A 206 17.73 -6.19 -0.21
C ALA A 206 17.76 -5.33 1.07
N LEU A 207 18.37 -5.81 2.18
CA LEU A 207 18.54 -5.04 3.41
C LEU A 207 19.30 -3.73 3.20
N ASN A 208 20.19 -3.67 2.21
CA ASN A 208 20.94 -2.45 1.91
C ASN A 208 20.01 -1.29 1.53
N ILE A 209 18.80 -1.56 1.04
CA ILE A 209 17.82 -0.52 0.69
C ILE A 209 17.43 0.26 1.95
N SER A 210 16.85 -0.41 2.95
CA SER A 210 16.41 0.23 4.19
C SER A 210 17.58 0.80 5.00
N GLN A 211 18.71 0.09 5.06
CA GLN A 211 19.92 0.56 5.76
C GLN A 211 20.45 1.87 5.16
N THR A 212 20.49 1.97 3.82
CA THR A 212 20.91 3.18 3.11
C THR A 212 19.90 4.32 3.36
N LEU A 213 18.60 4.03 3.31
CA LEU A 213 17.58 5.03 3.60
C LEU A 213 17.70 5.58 5.04
N PHE A 214 17.90 4.73 6.04
CA PHE A 214 18.12 5.19 7.41
C PHE A 214 19.42 5.98 7.56
N ALA A 215 20.51 5.53 6.94
CA ALA A 215 21.77 6.26 6.95
C ALA A 215 21.66 7.63 6.25
N SER A 216 20.81 7.74 5.22
CA SER A 216 20.60 8.99 4.49
C SER A 216 20.01 10.11 5.36
N GLN A 217 19.21 9.78 6.39
CA GLN A 217 18.71 10.79 7.35
C GLN A 217 19.85 11.47 8.13
N HIS A 218 20.92 10.73 8.41
CA HIS A 218 22.11 11.31 9.04
C HIS A 218 22.93 12.13 8.04
N TYR A 219 23.11 11.59 6.83
CA TYR A 219 23.85 12.25 5.74
C TYR A 219 23.20 13.61 5.37
N ALA A 220 21.89 13.66 5.29
CA ALA A 220 21.11 14.86 4.98
C ALA A 220 21.32 16.04 5.94
N LYS A 221 21.79 15.79 7.19
CA LYS A 221 22.02 16.87 8.18
C LYS A 221 23.14 17.83 7.79
N SER A 222 24.04 17.42 6.92
CA SER A 222 25.22 18.20 6.50
C SER A 222 25.40 18.31 5.00
N HIS A 223 24.44 17.80 4.22
CA HIS A 223 24.50 17.78 2.77
C HIS A 223 23.21 18.32 2.14
N THR A 224 23.31 18.84 0.96
CA THR A 224 22.16 19.30 0.17
C THR A 224 21.25 18.13 -0.20
N LEU A 225 20.02 18.44 -0.54
CA LEU A 225 19.04 17.48 -1.03
C LEU A 225 19.57 16.72 -2.27
N LYS A 226 20.19 17.44 -3.21
CA LYS A 226 20.79 16.84 -4.41
C LYS A 226 21.93 15.87 -4.08
N GLU A 227 22.82 16.25 -3.19
CA GLU A 227 23.92 15.36 -2.75
C GLU A 227 23.36 14.12 -2.03
N THR A 228 22.38 14.30 -1.17
CA THR A 228 21.72 13.19 -0.46
C THR A 228 21.04 12.22 -1.43
N LYS A 229 20.30 12.75 -2.42
CA LYS A 229 19.67 11.95 -3.47
C LYS A 229 20.71 11.11 -4.23
N GLN A 230 21.79 11.74 -4.68
CA GLN A 230 22.84 11.07 -5.45
C GLN A 230 23.56 10.02 -4.58
N TRP A 231 23.87 10.36 -3.33
CA TRP A 231 24.53 9.43 -2.40
C TRP A 231 23.70 8.14 -2.16
N VAL A 232 22.37 8.27 -2.01
CA VAL A 232 21.49 7.10 -1.85
C VAL A 232 21.54 6.22 -3.11
N ILE A 233 21.42 6.82 -4.29
CA ILE A 233 21.45 6.10 -5.57
C ILE A 233 22.79 5.36 -5.75
N ASP A 234 23.91 6.06 -5.55
CA ASP A 234 25.24 5.50 -5.74
C ASP A 234 25.53 4.39 -4.73
N THR A 235 25.13 4.59 -3.48
CA THR A 235 25.33 3.60 -2.40
C THR A 235 24.59 2.30 -2.68
N ILE A 236 23.34 2.37 -3.12
CA ILE A 236 22.54 1.19 -3.43
C ILE A 236 23.04 0.53 -4.71
N ASN A 237 23.34 1.28 -5.76
CA ASN A 237 23.84 0.74 -7.04
C ASN A 237 25.27 0.15 -6.93
N ALA A 238 26.02 0.48 -5.87
CA ALA A 238 27.31 -0.16 -5.60
C ALA A 238 27.17 -1.59 -5.07
N VAL A 239 25.98 -2.00 -4.67
CA VAL A 239 25.70 -3.36 -4.18
C VAL A 239 25.35 -4.25 -5.38
N GLU A 240 26.15 -5.29 -5.62
CA GLU A 240 25.88 -6.26 -6.69
C GLU A 240 24.50 -6.90 -6.49
N GLY A 241 23.68 -6.90 -7.53
CA GLY A 241 22.32 -7.43 -7.50
C GLY A 241 21.24 -6.41 -7.14
N LEU A 242 21.59 -5.14 -6.90
CA LEU A 242 20.63 -4.05 -6.76
C LEU A 242 20.76 -3.04 -7.91
N GLU A 243 19.60 -2.56 -8.40
CA GLU A 243 19.51 -1.50 -9.40
C GLU A 243 18.39 -0.53 -9.02
N VAL A 244 18.73 0.72 -8.74
CA VAL A 244 17.77 1.78 -8.45
C VAL A 244 17.02 2.16 -9.71
N GLN A 245 15.71 1.95 -9.74
CA GLN A 245 14.87 2.43 -10.84
C GLN A 245 14.63 3.93 -10.72
N TYR A 246 14.30 4.39 -9.52
CA TYR A 246 14.25 5.82 -9.17
C TYR A 246 14.44 5.98 -7.65
N TYR A 247 14.95 7.16 -7.27
CA TYR A 247 14.87 7.71 -5.93
C TYR A 247 14.53 9.18 -6.04
N GLU A 248 13.40 9.57 -5.45
CA GLU A 248 12.94 10.96 -5.43
C GLU A 248 12.73 11.45 -4.00
N ILE A 249 13.19 12.69 -3.73
CA ILE A 249 12.91 13.38 -2.48
C ILE A 249 11.87 14.45 -2.79
N VAL A 250 10.70 14.31 -2.20
CA VAL A 250 9.49 15.04 -2.58
C VAL A 250 8.82 15.70 -1.36
N ASP A 251 8.02 16.71 -1.64
CA ASP A 251 7.01 17.17 -0.70
C ASP A 251 5.97 16.07 -0.45
N GLY A 252 5.74 15.72 0.81
CA GLY A 252 4.90 14.57 1.17
C GLY A 252 3.41 14.77 0.89
N ASN A 253 2.95 15.98 0.58
CA ASN A 253 1.56 16.26 0.26
C ASN A 253 1.32 16.31 -1.26
N SER A 254 2.16 17.03 -1.99
CA SER A 254 2.02 17.25 -3.43
C SER A 254 2.74 16.24 -4.29
N LEU A 255 3.73 15.53 -3.74
CA LEU A 255 4.67 14.64 -4.42
C LEU A 255 5.56 15.33 -5.46
N LEU A 256 5.62 16.66 -5.45
CA LEU A 256 6.54 17.39 -6.27
C LEU A 256 7.97 17.31 -5.75
N SER A 257 8.92 17.13 -6.66
CA SER A 257 10.34 17.12 -6.31
C SER A 257 10.77 18.45 -5.72
N LEU A 258 11.59 18.40 -4.67
CA LEU A 258 12.12 19.56 -3.97
C LEU A 258 13.53 19.87 -4.47
N ASN A 259 13.93 21.15 -4.36
CA ASN A 259 15.28 21.60 -4.70
C ASN A 259 16.12 21.85 -3.43
N ASP A 260 15.47 22.21 -2.33
CA ASP A 260 16.09 22.48 -1.04
C ASP A 260 15.29 21.83 0.09
N TRP A 261 15.96 21.58 1.24
CA TRP A 261 15.32 21.06 2.42
C TRP A 261 14.26 21.98 3.01
N ASP A 262 14.39 23.29 2.78
CA ASP A 262 13.47 24.31 3.29
C ASP A 262 12.26 24.57 2.40
N ASP A 263 12.16 23.90 1.26
CA ASP A 263 11.02 24.00 0.35
C ASP A 263 9.74 23.38 0.94
N SER A 264 9.85 22.49 1.94
CA SER A 264 8.72 21.83 2.59
C SER A 264 9.02 21.46 4.04
N ASP A 265 7.96 21.45 4.87
CA ASP A 265 7.99 20.91 6.25
C ASP A 265 7.68 19.41 6.29
N TYR A 266 7.19 18.83 5.20
CA TYR A 266 6.96 17.40 5.08
C TYR A 266 7.73 16.82 3.89
N VAL A 267 8.90 16.22 4.17
CA VAL A 267 9.85 15.75 3.15
C VAL A 267 10.01 14.24 3.21
N VAL A 268 9.76 13.58 2.11
CA VAL A 268 9.82 12.11 2.00
C VAL A 268 10.70 11.70 0.83
N GLY A 269 11.60 10.74 1.08
CA GLY A 269 12.36 10.07 0.03
C GLY A 269 11.66 8.77 -0.36
N CYS A 270 11.25 8.61 -1.61
CA CYS A 270 10.60 7.42 -2.15
C CYS A 270 11.51 6.71 -3.12
N ILE A 271 11.68 5.40 -2.96
CA ILE A 271 12.59 4.60 -3.77
C ILE A 271 11.92 3.38 -4.37
N THR A 272 12.38 3.01 -5.56
CA THR A 272 12.14 1.70 -6.14
C THR A 272 13.46 1.10 -6.61
N VAL A 273 13.67 -0.16 -6.25
CA VAL A 273 14.90 -0.91 -6.53
C VAL A 273 14.54 -2.27 -7.11
N PHE A 274 15.22 -2.66 -8.17
CA PHE A 274 15.23 -4.05 -8.65
C PHE A 274 16.27 -4.85 -7.88
N CYS A 275 15.88 -6.04 -7.40
CA CYS A 275 16.75 -6.93 -6.64
C CYS A 275 16.81 -8.32 -7.29
N GLY A 276 18.02 -8.82 -7.50
CA GLY A 276 18.29 -10.17 -7.97
C GLY A 276 18.45 -10.33 -9.47
N ALA A 277 18.87 -11.53 -9.88
CA ALA A 277 19.09 -11.89 -11.29
C ALA A 277 17.79 -11.99 -12.09
N ILE A 278 16.71 -12.44 -11.43
CA ILE A 278 15.34 -12.28 -11.91
C ILE A 278 14.75 -11.12 -11.12
N PRO A 279 14.70 -9.90 -11.71
CA PRO A 279 14.48 -8.70 -10.93
C PRO A 279 13.16 -8.72 -10.16
N VAL A 280 13.23 -8.68 -8.83
CA VAL A 280 12.09 -8.43 -7.96
C VAL A 280 12.05 -6.93 -7.67
N ARG A 281 10.94 -6.29 -7.99
CA ARG A 281 10.74 -4.85 -7.78
C ARG A 281 10.31 -4.58 -6.34
N LEU A 282 11.18 -3.93 -5.58
CA LEU A 282 10.98 -3.56 -4.19
C LEU A 282 10.80 -2.04 -4.06
N ILE A 283 9.92 -1.62 -3.18
CA ILE A 283 9.68 -0.22 -2.84
C ILE A 283 9.94 0.02 -1.36
N ASP A 284 10.39 1.22 -1.03
CA ASP A 284 10.53 1.69 0.34
C ASP A 284 10.46 3.23 0.36
N ASN A 285 10.33 3.80 1.54
CA ASN A 285 10.42 5.25 1.71
C ASN A 285 10.97 5.63 3.09
N ILE A 286 11.42 6.89 3.19
CA ILE A 286 11.97 7.46 4.41
C ILE A 286 11.50 8.89 4.58
N LYS A 287 11.08 9.28 5.80
CA LYS A 287 10.71 10.64 6.13
C LYS A 287 11.94 11.40 6.62
N TYR A 288 12.29 12.49 5.95
CA TYR A 288 13.35 13.41 6.37
C TYR A 288 12.82 14.50 7.28
N LYS A 289 11.62 15.03 6.97
CA LYS A 289 10.87 15.94 7.83
C LYS A 289 9.43 15.44 7.93
N SER A 290 8.82 15.58 9.09
CA SER A 290 7.39 15.28 9.32
C SER A 290 6.76 16.44 10.07
N CYS A 291 5.59 16.88 9.60
CA CYS A 291 4.77 17.87 10.31
C CYS A 291 4.50 17.47 11.75
#